data_293353cf7a3d7f6606c242d77a174eb4
#
_entry.id   293353cf7a3d7f6606c242d77a174eb4
#
_cell.length_a   1.000
_cell.length_b   1.000
_cell.length_c   1.000
_cell.angle_alpha   90.00
_cell.angle_beta   90.00
_cell.angle_gamma   90.00
#
_symmetry.space_group_name_H-M   'P 1'
#
loop_
_entity.id
_entity.type
_entity.pdbx_description
1 polymer ?
#
loop_
_entity_poly.entity_id
_entity_poly.type
_entity_poly.pdbx_seq_one_letter_code
_entity_poly.pdbx_strand_id
1 'polypeptide(L)'
;KTFYEIFCEATRAITFYSMGVNQSSAGVDKAQAIINCHLATDLIAKEGCGPFSITGQPNAMGGREVGGLANMLAAHMDLENLEHINAVKTYWNAPVMPKGQGLKAVDLFNAIERGEVKFVWIMGTNPVVSMPNRGQVERALSKCDMVVVSDIVESNDTLKYAHIALPATGWSEKDGTVTNSERRISRQRGILPPPGCAKHDWQIMCDVAAKMGFAEAFNFTH
;
A
#
# COMPACT_ATOMS: atom_id res chain seq x y z
N LYS A 1 13.46 -13.53 31.26
CA LYS A 1 14.88 -13.87 31.47
C LYS A 1 15.28 -14.98 30.50
N THR A 2 14.63 -16.13 30.52
CA THR A 2 14.93 -17.29 29.66
C THR A 2 14.95 -16.97 28.15
N PHE A 3 14.03 -16.13 27.66
CA PHE A 3 14.01 -15.73 26.26
C PHE A 3 15.32 -15.03 25.84
N TYR A 4 15.77 -14.07 26.65
CA TYR A 4 17.02 -13.35 26.36
C TYR A 4 18.24 -14.22 26.42
N GLU A 5 18.29 -15.16 27.37
CA GLU A 5 19.38 -16.14 27.49
C GLU A 5 19.45 -17.01 26.22
N ILE A 6 18.32 -17.57 25.79
CA ILE A 6 18.25 -18.36 24.55
C ILE A 6 18.70 -17.55 23.33
N PHE A 7 18.24 -16.29 23.22
CA PHE A 7 18.61 -15.42 22.09
C PHE A 7 20.12 -15.11 22.08
N CYS A 8 20.70 -14.80 23.24
CA CYS A 8 22.13 -14.48 23.36
C CYS A 8 23.04 -15.69 23.13
N GLU A 9 22.59 -16.88 23.47
CA GLU A 9 23.34 -18.14 23.28
C GLU A 9 23.15 -18.77 21.92
N ALA A 10 22.19 -18.27 21.12
CA ALA A 10 21.89 -18.81 19.80
C ALA A 10 23.05 -18.57 18.82
N THR A 11 23.49 -19.62 18.15
CA THR A 11 24.49 -19.51 17.06
C THR A 11 23.87 -18.98 15.77
N ARG A 12 22.56 -19.13 15.59
CA ARG A 12 21.78 -18.59 14.48
C ARG A 12 20.41 -18.17 15.01
N ALA A 13 19.99 -16.94 14.68
CA ALA A 13 18.65 -16.44 14.99
C ALA A 13 18.16 -15.48 13.92
N ILE A 14 16.89 -15.62 13.54
CA ILE A 14 16.18 -14.68 12.69
C ILE A 14 15.01 -14.12 13.50
N THR A 15 14.89 -12.81 13.54
CA THR A 15 13.71 -12.15 14.12
C THR A 15 12.79 -11.66 13.03
N PHE A 16 11.66 -12.34 12.86
CA PHE A 16 10.60 -11.88 11.95
C PHE A 16 9.74 -10.82 12.64
N TYR A 17 9.51 -9.72 11.95
CA TYR A 17 8.57 -8.68 12.39
C TYR A 17 7.81 -8.09 11.21
N SER A 18 6.68 -7.48 11.46
CA SER A 18 5.82 -6.93 10.43
C SER A 18 5.13 -5.64 10.91
N MET A 19 3.97 -5.33 10.38
CA MET A 19 3.29 -4.05 10.53
C MET A 19 2.92 -3.70 11.96
N GLY A 20 2.74 -4.66 12.87
CA GLY A 20 2.57 -4.40 14.29
C GLY A 20 3.77 -3.69 14.94
N VAL A 21 4.95 -3.86 14.35
CA VAL A 21 6.17 -3.10 14.68
C VAL A 21 6.25 -1.85 13.82
N ASN A 22 6.27 -1.99 12.49
CA ASN A 22 6.58 -0.93 11.52
C ASN A 22 5.55 0.20 11.50
N GLN A 23 4.27 -0.12 11.59
CA GLN A 23 3.15 0.82 11.45
C GLN A 23 2.63 1.26 12.81
N SER A 24 3.51 1.74 13.66
CA SER A 24 3.17 2.32 14.95
C SER A 24 3.86 3.67 15.13
N SER A 25 3.39 4.49 16.07
CA SER A 25 3.99 5.79 16.38
C SER A 25 5.47 5.69 16.79
N ALA A 26 5.90 4.55 17.33
CA ALA A 26 7.28 4.24 17.67
C ALA A 26 7.87 3.11 16.78
N GLY A 27 7.42 3.01 15.51
CA GLY A 27 7.81 1.91 14.63
C GLY A 27 9.29 1.87 14.32
N VAL A 28 9.89 3.04 14.08
CA VAL A 28 11.33 3.16 13.83
C VAL A 28 12.13 2.70 15.05
N ASP A 29 11.78 3.14 16.25
CA ASP A 29 12.47 2.78 17.49
C ASP A 29 12.36 1.27 17.79
N LYS A 30 11.19 0.68 17.55
CA LYS A 30 10.97 -0.77 17.69
C LYS A 30 11.81 -1.58 16.70
N ALA A 31 11.82 -1.18 15.42
CA ALA A 31 12.65 -1.84 14.42
C ALA A 31 14.14 -1.69 14.74
N GLN A 32 14.57 -0.50 15.18
CA GLN A 32 15.93 -0.23 15.59
C GLN A 32 16.33 -1.07 16.81
N ALA A 33 15.44 -1.24 17.78
CA ALA A 33 15.70 -2.10 18.94
C ALA A 33 15.93 -3.56 18.55
N ILE A 34 15.16 -4.09 17.57
CA ILE A 34 15.37 -5.43 17.03
C ILE A 34 16.73 -5.52 16.33
N ILE A 35 17.08 -4.56 15.49
CA ILE A 35 18.40 -4.49 14.83
C ILE A 35 19.52 -4.47 15.85
N ASN A 36 19.39 -3.66 16.89
CA ASN A 36 20.40 -3.53 17.94
C ASN A 36 20.61 -4.84 18.71
N CYS A 37 19.55 -5.63 18.95
CA CYS A 37 19.70 -6.96 19.54
C CYS A 37 20.58 -7.88 18.68
N HIS A 38 20.35 -7.89 17.37
CA HIS A 38 21.16 -8.68 16.44
C HIS A 38 22.60 -8.17 16.31
N LEU A 39 22.80 -6.86 16.39
CA LEU A 39 24.15 -6.26 16.41
C LEU A 39 24.90 -6.64 17.70
N ALA A 40 24.24 -6.53 18.86
CA ALA A 40 24.86 -6.82 20.15
C ALA A 40 25.25 -8.29 20.33
N THR A 41 24.58 -9.20 19.62
CA THR A 41 24.85 -10.65 19.67
C THR A 41 25.65 -11.15 18.48
N ASP A 42 26.16 -10.26 17.62
CA ASP A 42 26.91 -10.59 16.41
C ASP A 42 26.13 -11.51 15.44
N LEU A 43 24.80 -11.31 15.37
CA LEU A 43 23.89 -12.06 14.52
C LEU A 43 23.41 -11.23 13.30
N ILE A 44 24.27 -10.35 12.79
CA ILE A 44 24.03 -9.59 11.55
C ILE A 44 25.06 -10.01 10.50
N ALA A 45 24.65 -9.99 9.23
CA ALA A 45 25.46 -10.36 8.08
C ALA A 45 26.03 -11.79 8.14
N LYS A 46 25.46 -12.66 8.94
CA LYS A 46 25.77 -14.09 8.97
C LYS A 46 24.65 -14.88 8.29
N GLU A 47 25.02 -15.96 7.63
CA GLU A 47 24.05 -16.83 6.98
C GLU A 47 23.03 -17.40 7.97
N GLY A 48 21.75 -17.25 7.67
CA GLY A 48 20.65 -17.68 8.52
C GLY A 48 20.46 -16.83 9.78
N CYS A 49 20.95 -15.59 9.81
CA CYS A 49 20.82 -14.68 10.94
C CYS A 49 20.31 -13.30 10.50
N GLY A 50 19.67 -12.59 11.41
CA GLY A 50 19.34 -11.18 11.25
C GLY A 50 17.89 -10.81 11.50
N PRO A 51 17.59 -9.51 11.54
CA PRO A 51 16.23 -9.00 11.54
C PRO A 51 15.61 -9.10 10.15
N PHE A 52 14.37 -9.56 10.05
CA PHE A 52 13.67 -9.74 8.78
C PHE A 52 12.26 -9.14 8.84
N SER A 53 12.06 -8.04 8.15
CA SER A 53 10.74 -7.42 8.01
C SER A 53 9.91 -8.17 6.98
N ILE A 54 8.81 -8.77 7.42
CA ILE A 54 7.86 -9.48 6.55
C ILE A 54 6.74 -8.52 6.21
N THR A 55 6.72 -8.03 4.97
CA THR A 55 5.62 -7.21 4.49
C THR A 55 4.40 -8.07 4.19
N GLY A 56 3.23 -7.69 4.73
CA GLY A 56 1.98 -8.44 4.53
C GLY A 56 1.32 -8.22 3.18
N GLN A 57 1.52 -7.06 2.57
CA GLN A 57 0.95 -6.77 1.25
C GLN A 57 1.69 -7.55 0.17
N PRO A 58 0.95 -8.30 -0.66
CA PRO A 58 1.50 -9.00 -1.80
C PRO A 58 2.05 -8.08 -2.83
N ASN A 59 2.92 -7.78 -3.38
CA ASN A 59 3.40 -6.80 -4.36
C ASN A 59 3.78 -5.43 -3.77
N ALA A 60 4.19 -5.35 -2.51
CA ALA A 60 4.65 -4.08 -1.92
C ALA A 60 5.88 -3.52 -2.65
N MET A 61 6.79 -4.37 -3.12
CA MET A 61 7.92 -3.94 -3.95
C MET A 61 7.45 -3.33 -5.27
N GLY A 62 6.57 -4.03 -6.01
CA GLY A 62 6.01 -3.52 -7.26
C GLY A 62 5.24 -2.22 -7.07
N GLY A 63 4.46 -2.09 -6.00
CA GLY A 63 3.78 -0.85 -5.66
C GLY A 63 4.73 0.34 -5.47
N ARG A 64 5.89 0.11 -4.85
CA ARG A 64 6.93 1.13 -4.71
C ARG A 64 7.64 1.44 -6.02
N GLU A 65 7.91 0.44 -6.84
CA GLU A 65 8.55 0.62 -8.16
C GLU A 65 7.71 1.51 -9.09
N VAL A 66 6.38 1.46 -8.97
CA VAL A 66 5.48 2.30 -9.79
C VAL A 66 5.05 3.60 -9.10
N GLY A 67 5.59 3.91 -7.91
CA GLY A 67 5.27 5.13 -7.18
C GLY A 67 3.92 5.12 -6.46
N GLY A 68 3.46 3.94 -6.02
CA GLY A 68 2.19 3.77 -5.33
C GLY A 68 2.17 4.25 -3.87
N LEU A 69 2.91 5.31 -3.54
CA LEU A 69 2.95 5.94 -2.21
C LEU A 69 2.74 7.45 -2.33
N ALA A 70 2.22 8.05 -1.26
CA ALA A 70 1.92 9.49 -1.21
C ALA A 70 3.15 10.40 -1.35
N ASN A 71 4.35 9.88 -1.19
CA ASN A 71 5.60 10.64 -1.10
C ASN A 71 6.64 10.32 -2.18
N MET A 72 6.27 9.55 -3.21
CA MET A 72 7.23 9.19 -4.27
C MET A 72 6.59 9.09 -5.65
N LEU A 73 7.43 9.13 -6.66
CA LEU A 73 7.12 8.83 -8.05
C LEU A 73 7.61 7.42 -8.42
N ALA A 74 7.30 6.99 -9.64
CA ALA A 74 7.79 5.73 -10.19
C ALA A 74 9.33 5.67 -10.14
N ALA A 75 9.88 4.45 -10.10
CA ALA A 75 11.32 4.17 -10.01
C ALA A 75 12.01 4.83 -8.80
N HIS A 76 11.29 4.92 -7.67
CA HIS A 76 11.77 5.57 -6.43
C HIS A 76 12.18 7.03 -6.58
N MET A 77 11.68 7.71 -7.62
CA MET A 77 11.94 9.14 -7.82
C MET A 77 11.18 10.00 -6.81
N ASP A 78 11.75 11.15 -6.51
CA ASP A 78 11.26 12.06 -5.48
C ASP A 78 10.31 13.11 -6.06
N LEU A 79 9.17 13.32 -5.39
CA LEU A 79 8.20 14.37 -5.70
C LEU A 79 8.69 15.80 -5.42
N GLU A 80 9.78 15.95 -4.68
CA GLU A 80 10.37 17.26 -4.38
C GLU A 80 11.51 17.62 -5.34
N ASN A 81 11.94 16.69 -6.21
CA ASN A 81 12.97 16.91 -7.21
C ASN A 81 12.37 17.24 -8.58
N LEU A 82 12.62 18.45 -9.07
CA LEU A 82 12.08 18.94 -10.35
C LEU A 82 12.53 18.12 -11.56
N GLU A 83 13.76 17.60 -11.56
CA GLU A 83 14.25 16.74 -12.65
C GLU A 83 13.49 15.43 -12.70
N HIS A 84 13.23 14.83 -11.54
CA HIS A 84 12.42 13.62 -11.40
C HIS A 84 10.98 13.84 -11.87
N ILE A 85 10.36 14.95 -11.42
CA ILE A 85 9.00 15.32 -11.84
C ILE A 85 8.94 15.49 -13.37
N ASN A 86 9.90 16.20 -13.96
CA ASN A 86 9.93 16.43 -15.40
C ASN A 86 10.16 15.15 -16.21
N ALA A 87 11.02 14.26 -15.72
CA ALA A 87 11.26 12.97 -16.34
C ALA A 87 9.97 12.12 -16.39
N VAL A 88 9.28 11.99 -15.26
CA VAL A 88 8.03 11.23 -15.17
C VAL A 88 6.91 11.91 -15.96
N LYS A 89 6.78 13.23 -15.87
CA LYS A 89 5.82 14.01 -16.65
C LYS A 89 5.96 13.77 -18.15
N THR A 90 7.19 13.81 -18.64
CA THR A 90 7.50 13.58 -20.06
C THR A 90 7.17 12.14 -20.47
N TYR A 91 7.60 11.17 -19.67
CA TYR A 91 7.35 9.75 -19.94
C TYR A 91 5.85 9.40 -19.97
N TRP A 92 5.09 9.93 -19.02
CA TRP A 92 3.64 9.71 -18.96
C TRP A 92 2.83 10.60 -19.89
N ASN A 93 3.48 11.59 -20.56
CA ASN A 93 2.78 12.65 -21.28
C ASN A 93 1.68 13.30 -20.42
N ALA A 94 1.97 13.50 -19.14
CA ALA A 94 1.00 13.97 -18.17
C ALA A 94 0.77 15.47 -18.30
N PRO A 95 -0.48 15.95 -18.43
CA PRO A 95 -0.74 17.40 -18.53
C PRO A 95 -0.39 18.13 -17.23
N VAL A 96 -0.58 17.48 -16.11
CA VAL A 96 -0.35 18.03 -14.77
C VAL A 96 0.36 17.00 -13.90
N MET A 97 1.26 17.46 -13.03
CA MET A 97 1.91 16.66 -12.01
C MET A 97 1.57 17.19 -10.62
N PRO A 98 1.63 16.36 -9.58
CA PRO A 98 1.49 16.80 -8.19
C PRO A 98 2.55 17.87 -7.86
N LYS A 99 2.16 18.85 -7.04
CA LYS A 99 3.06 19.93 -6.59
C LYS A 99 3.90 19.57 -5.36
N GLY A 100 3.71 18.38 -4.81
CA GLY A 100 4.37 17.89 -3.61
C GLY A 100 3.75 16.59 -3.14
N GLN A 101 4.17 16.13 -1.96
CA GLN A 101 3.70 14.90 -1.36
C GLN A 101 2.20 14.96 -1.02
N GLY A 102 1.51 13.85 -1.20
CA GLY A 102 0.14 13.67 -0.72
C GLY A 102 0.08 13.45 0.79
N LEU A 103 -1.11 13.56 1.35
CA LEU A 103 -1.35 13.25 2.76
C LEU A 103 -1.09 11.77 3.05
N LYS A 104 -0.35 11.50 4.12
CA LYS A 104 -0.19 10.13 4.63
C LYS A 104 -1.48 9.68 5.31
N ALA A 105 -1.66 8.37 5.50
CA ALA A 105 -2.94 7.80 5.88
C ALA A 105 -3.58 8.45 7.11
N VAL A 106 -2.85 8.66 8.21
CA VAL A 106 -3.40 9.31 9.41
C VAL A 106 -3.84 10.74 9.12
N ASP A 107 -2.99 11.51 8.44
CA ASP A 107 -3.26 12.91 8.09
C ASP A 107 -4.41 13.02 7.07
N LEU A 108 -4.54 12.04 6.16
CA LEU A 108 -5.65 11.97 5.22
C LEU A 108 -7.00 11.84 5.95
N PHE A 109 -7.12 10.91 6.91
CA PHE A 109 -8.36 10.75 7.67
C PHE A 109 -8.63 11.95 8.59
N ASN A 110 -7.59 12.60 9.13
CA ASN A 110 -7.74 13.87 9.83
C ASN A 110 -8.30 14.98 8.92
N ALA A 111 -7.79 15.08 7.69
CA ALA A 111 -8.24 16.07 6.71
C ALA A 111 -9.67 15.80 6.23
N ILE A 112 -10.06 14.53 6.06
CA ILE A 112 -11.45 14.16 5.76
C ILE A 112 -12.37 14.59 6.92
N GLU A 113 -12.01 14.31 8.18
CA GLU A 113 -12.81 14.68 9.34
C GLU A 113 -13.00 16.19 9.48
N ARG A 114 -12.00 16.99 9.06
CA ARG A 114 -12.08 18.46 9.00
C ARG A 114 -12.84 18.99 7.77
N GLY A 115 -13.24 18.14 6.83
CA GLY A 115 -13.93 18.53 5.59
C GLY A 115 -13.01 19.13 4.51
N GLU A 116 -11.71 19.01 4.65
CA GLU A 116 -10.71 19.47 3.66
C GLU A 116 -10.64 18.52 2.47
N VAL A 117 -10.86 17.23 2.69
CA VAL A 117 -10.96 16.18 1.66
C VAL A 117 -12.40 15.72 1.58
N LYS A 118 -13.02 15.90 0.42
CA LYS A 118 -14.44 15.64 0.18
C LYS A 118 -14.72 14.36 -0.60
N PHE A 119 -13.71 13.83 -1.24
CA PHE A 119 -13.75 12.59 -2.00
C PHE A 119 -12.63 11.67 -1.56
N VAL A 120 -12.94 10.41 -1.29
CA VAL A 120 -11.96 9.37 -1.04
C VAL A 120 -12.34 8.10 -1.78
N TRP A 121 -11.34 7.51 -2.45
CA TRP A 121 -11.46 6.20 -3.06
C TRP A 121 -10.53 5.22 -2.35
N ILE A 122 -11.09 4.24 -1.70
CA ILE A 122 -10.40 3.22 -0.91
C ILE A 122 -10.35 1.93 -1.75
N MET A 123 -9.15 1.41 -1.97
CA MET A 123 -8.93 0.25 -2.84
C MET A 123 -8.16 -0.84 -2.09
N GLY A 124 -8.75 -2.03 -1.97
CA GLY A 124 -8.09 -3.23 -1.45
C GLY A 124 -7.62 -3.13 0.01
N THR A 125 -8.24 -2.27 0.82
CA THR A 125 -7.91 -2.12 2.24
C THR A 125 -9.15 -1.78 3.06
N ASN A 126 -9.09 -2.08 4.37
CA ASN A 126 -10.17 -1.83 5.33
C ASN A 126 -9.68 -0.88 6.44
N PRO A 127 -9.61 0.44 6.18
CA PRO A 127 -9.06 1.41 7.12
C PRO A 127 -9.79 1.47 8.46
N VAL A 128 -11.08 1.18 8.53
CA VAL A 128 -11.82 1.12 9.80
C VAL A 128 -11.24 0.06 10.75
N VAL A 129 -10.60 -0.98 10.23
CA VAL A 129 -9.93 -2.02 11.02
C VAL A 129 -8.43 -1.76 11.15
N SER A 130 -7.78 -1.35 10.06
CA SER A 130 -6.31 -1.30 9.98
C SER A 130 -5.69 0.00 10.47
N MET A 131 -6.45 1.09 10.53
CA MET A 131 -5.95 2.39 11.00
C MET A 131 -6.00 2.51 12.52
N PRO A 132 -5.07 3.26 13.13
CA PRO A 132 -5.20 3.64 14.53
C PRO A 132 -6.43 4.53 14.73
N ASN A 133 -7.00 4.50 15.93
CA ASN A 133 -8.16 5.31 16.30
C ASN A 133 -9.39 5.09 15.39
N ARG A 134 -9.92 3.87 15.44
CA ARG A 134 -11.10 3.43 14.67
C ARG A 134 -12.24 4.45 14.67
N GLY A 135 -12.62 4.95 15.84
CA GLY A 135 -13.74 5.90 15.96
C GLY A 135 -13.54 7.21 15.19
N GLN A 136 -12.29 7.65 15.02
CA GLN A 136 -11.97 8.82 14.19
C GLN A 136 -12.16 8.50 12.70
N VAL A 137 -11.69 7.33 12.25
CA VAL A 137 -11.85 6.89 10.85
C VAL A 137 -13.35 6.79 10.49
N GLU A 138 -14.14 6.20 11.39
CA GLU A 138 -15.59 6.10 11.22
C GLU A 138 -16.26 7.48 11.11
N ARG A 139 -15.90 8.44 11.98
CA ARG A 139 -16.40 9.82 11.88
C ARG A 139 -15.96 10.52 10.60
N ALA A 140 -14.70 10.33 10.19
CA ALA A 140 -14.18 10.90 8.94
C ALA A 140 -14.98 10.40 7.73
N LEU A 141 -15.15 9.08 7.60
CA LEU A 141 -15.91 8.49 6.50
C LEU A 141 -17.38 8.90 6.51
N SER A 142 -18.02 9.01 7.70
CA SER A 142 -19.40 9.46 7.82
C SER A 142 -19.61 10.92 7.41
N LYS A 143 -18.56 11.76 7.45
CA LYS A 143 -18.60 13.17 7.06
C LYS A 143 -18.16 13.42 5.63
N CYS A 144 -17.51 12.47 5.00
CA CYS A 144 -16.99 12.62 3.64
C CYS A 144 -18.12 12.71 2.62
N ASP A 145 -18.07 13.71 1.75
CA ASP A 145 -19.14 13.93 0.75
C ASP A 145 -19.28 12.72 -0.20
N MET A 146 -18.19 12.06 -0.55
CA MET A 146 -18.19 10.89 -1.40
C MET A 146 -17.12 9.88 -0.98
N VAL A 147 -17.55 8.68 -0.63
CA VAL A 147 -16.70 7.52 -0.32
C VAL A 147 -16.95 6.44 -1.36
N VAL A 148 -15.91 6.09 -2.11
CA VAL A 148 -15.90 4.96 -3.04
C VAL A 148 -15.01 3.88 -2.46
N VAL A 149 -15.47 2.63 -2.48
CA VAL A 149 -14.68 1.48 -2.01
C VAL A 149 -14.62 0.42 -3.09
N SER A 150 -13.42 0.04 -3.48
CA SER A 150 -13.16 -1.14 -4.33
C SER A 150 -12.61 -2.26 -3.47
N ASP A 151 -13.30 -3.39 -3.39
CA ASP A 151 -12.88 -4.52 -2.57
C ASP A 151 -13.33 -5.85 -3.17
N ILE A 152 -12.67 -6.93 -2.76
CA ILE A 152 -12.97 -8.31 -3.17
C ILE A 152 -14.05 -8.98 -2.31
N VAL A 153 -14.47 -8.33 -1.23
CA VAL A 153 -15.50 -8.83 -0.31
C VAL A 153 -16.76 -8.00 -0.41
N GLU A 154 -17.90 -8.65 -0.24
CA GLU A 154 -19.21 -8.01 -0.28
C GLU A 154 -19.47 -7.13 0.96
N SER A 155 -18.85 -7.43 2.08
CA SER A 155 -19.07 -6.73 3.35
C SER A 155 -17.80 -6.67 4.19
N ASN A 156 -17.49 -5.48 4.67
CA ASN A 156 -16.50 -5.22 5.70
C ASN A 156 -16.86 -3.93 6.46
N ASP A 157 -16.05 -3.56 7.46
CA ASP A 157 -16.36 -2.38 8.28
C ASP A 157 -16.27 -1.06 7.50
N THR A 158 -15.38 -0.95 6.52
CA THR A 158 -15.23 0.25 5.67
C THR A 158 -16.37 0.36 4.65
N LEU A 159 -16.80 -0.74 4.05
CA LEU A 159 -17.90 -0.77 3.08
C LEU A 159 -19.22 -0.23 3.64
N LYS A 160 -19.42 -0.27 4.95
CA LYS A 160 -20.61 0.32 5.61
C LYS A 160 -20.73 1.83 5.39
N TYR A 161 -19.62 2.50 5.08
CA TYR A 161 -19.56 3.95 4.83
C TYR A 161 -19.49 4.30 3.34
N ALA A 162 -19.46 3.31 2.47
CA ALA A 162 -19.35 3.52 1.03
C ALA A 162 -20.65 4.08 0.43
N HIS A 163 -20.55 5.15 -0.32
CA HIS A 163 -21.61 5.63 -1.20
C HIS A 163 -21.67 4.80 -2.49
N ILE A 164 -20.49 4.33 -2.94
CA ILE A 164 -20.35 3.47 -4.11
C ILE A 164 -19.42 2.31 -3.75
N ALA A 165 -19.88 1.08 -3.93
CA ALA A 165 -19.08 -0.12 -3.84
C ALA A 165 -18.76 -0.65 -5.25
N LEU A 166 -17.50 -0.89 -5.54
CA LEU A 166 -17.02 -1.40 -6.81
C LEU A 166 -16.41 -2.79 -6.59
N PRO A 167 -17.09 -3.87 -6.99
CA PRO A 167 -16.56 -5.22 -6.82
C PRO A 167 -15.26 -5.40 -7.61
N ALA A 168 -14.21 -5.83 -6.91
CA ALA A 168 -12.89 -6.08 -7.47
C ALA A 168 -12.57 -7.57 -7.48
N THR A 169 -11.65 -8.00 -8.34
CA THR A 169 -11.22 -9.39 -8.45
C THR A 169 -10.16 -9.73 -7.41
N GLY A 170 -10.23 -10.94 -6.90
CA GLY A 170 -9.23 -11.52 -6.02
C GLY A 170 -7.96 -11.95 -6.74
N TRP A 171 -7.01 -12.48 -5.97
CA TRP A 171 -5.69 -12.85 -6.47
C TRP A 171 -5.72 -13.88 -7.62
N SER A 172 -6.54 -14.91 -7.47
CA SER A 172 -6.66 -15.99 -8.47
C SER A 172 -7.51 -15.66 -9.70
N GLU A 173 -8.14 -14.50 -9.71
CA GLU A 173 -9.12 -14.09 -10.70
C GLU A 173 -8.59 -13.02 -11.67
N LYS A 174 -7.33 -12.61 -11.52
CA LYS A 174 -6.73 -11.53 -12.32
C LYS A 174 -5.34 -11.83 -12.82
N ASP A 175 -5.02 -11.25 -13.96
CA ASP A 175 -3.67 -11.15 -14.49
C ASP A 175 -2.96 -9.90 -13.96
N GLY A 176 -1.66 -9.97 -13.87
CA GLY A 176 -0.83 -8.86 -13.45
C GLY A 176 0.64 -9.25 -13.30
N THR A 177 1.38 -8.40 -12.62
CA THR A 177 2.79 -8.64 -12.27
C THR A 177 3.00 -8.40 -10.79
N VAL A 178 3.91 -9.14 -10.19
CA VAL A 178 4.36 -8.98 -8.82
C VAL A 178 5.87 -8.93 -8.76
N THR A 179 6.40 -8.10 -7.87
CA THR A 179 7.85 -7.95 -7.68
C THR A 179 8.22 -8.44 -6.29
N ASN A 180 9.14 -9.38 -6.20
CA ASN A 180 9.64 -9.91 -4.93
C ASN A 180 10.77 -9.06 -4.35
N SER A 181 11.31 -9.47 -3.19
CA SER A 181 12.40 -8.76 -2.50
C SER A 181 13.72 -8.76 -3.27
N GLU A 182 13.94 -9.67 -4.22
CA GLU A 182 15.07 -9.65 -5.14
C GLU A 182 14.85 -8.73 -6.36
N ARG A 183 13.77 -7.97 -6.41
CA ARG A 183 13.33 -7.16 -7.54
C ARG A 183 13.03 -7.97 -8.80
N ARG A 184 12.77 -9.26 -8.65
CA ARG A 184 12.32 -10.11 -9.76
C ARG A 184 10.84 -9.89 -10.01
N ILE A 185 10.50 -9.56 -11.25
CA ILE A 185 9.12 -9.42 -11.69
C ILE A 185 8.63 -10.79 -12.17
N SER A 186 7.54 -11.25 -11.60
CA SER A 186 6.86 -12.49 -11.98
C SER A 186 5.46 -12.18 -12.50
N ARG A 187 5.04 -12.91 -13.53
CA ARG A 187 3.67 -12.81 -14.03
C ARG A 187 2.73 -13.59 -13.12
N GLN A 188 1.70 -12.91 -12.66
CA GLN A 188 0.51 -13.53 -12.07
C GLN A 188 -0.49 -13.83 -13.19
N ARG A 189 -1.08 -15.03 -13.16
CA ARG A 189 -2.14 -15.43 -14.11
C ARG A 189 -3.42 -15.69 -13.34
N GLY A 190 -4.53 -15.18 -13.88
CA GLY A 190 -5.85 -15.58 -13.43
C GLY A 190 -6.09 -17.07 -13.77
N ILE A 191 -6.56 -17.83 -12.78
CA ILE A 191 -6.92 -19.25 -12.91
C ILE A 191 -8.42 -19.48 -12.71
N LEU A 192 -9.13 -18.47 -12.23
CA LEU A 192 -10.58 -18.46 -12.07
C LEU A 192 -11.16 -17.26 -12.83
N PRO A 193 -12.37 -17.37 -13.36
CA PRO A 193 -13.06 -16.21 -13.95
C PRO A 193 -13.46 -15.22 -12.83
N PRO A 194 -13.52 -13.91 -13.14
CA PRO A 194 -14.08 -12.93 -12.22
C PRO A 194 -15.50 -13.29 -11.79
N PRO A 195 -15.85 -13.20 -10.51
CA PRO A 195 -17.20 -13.49 -10.05
C PRO A 195 -18.16 -12.35 -10.36
N GLY A 196 -19.36 -12.67 -10.85
CA GLY A 196 -20.44 -11.71 -11.09
C GLY A 196 -20.02 -10.52 -11.95
N CYS A 197 -20.10 -9.32 -11.40
CA CYS A 197 -19.71 -8.06 -12.08
C CYS A 197 -18.35 -7.53 -11.65
N ALA A 198 -17.56 -8.31 -10.91
CA ALA A 198 -16.24 -7.88 -10.45
C ALA A 198 -15.29 -7.64 -11.63
N LYS A 199 -14.50 -6.57 -11.52
CA LYS A 199 -13.48 -6.20 -12.50
C LYS A 199 -12.11 -6.13 -11.82
N HIS A 200 -11.05 -6.25 -12.62
CA HIS A 200 -9.71 -6.01 -12.11
C HIS A 200 -9.56 -4.54 -11.68
N ASP A 201 -8.82 -4.28 -10.61
CA ASP A 201 -8.60 -2.92 -10.11
C ASP A 201 -8.13 -1.94 -11.20
N TRP A 202 -7.22 -2.39 -12.07
CA TRP A 202 -6.75 -1.58 -13.19
C TRP A 202 -7.85 -1.29 -14.23
N GLN A 203 -8.76 -2.24 -14.50
CA GLN A 203 -9.90 -2.03 -15.40
C GLN A 203 -10.88 -1.00 -14.82
N ILE A 204 -11.15 -1.10 -13.52
CA ILE A 204 -11.99 -0.12 -12.81
C ILE A 204 -11.39 1.28 -12.95
N MET A 205 -10.07 1.43 -12.77
CA MET A 205 -9.40 2.72 -12.97
C MET A 205 -9.46 3.20 -14.42
N CYS A 206 -9.26 2.32 -15.40
CA CYS A 206 -9.38 2.65 -16.83
C CYS A 206 -10.79 3.11 -17.20
N ASP A 207 -11.81 2.40 -16.71
CA ASP A 207 -13.21 2.77 -16.97
C ASP A 207 -13.55 4.16 -16.40
N VAL A 208 -13.08 4.47 -15.19
CA VAL A 208 -13.27 5.79 -14.58
C VAL A 208 -12.49 6.85 -15.35
N ALA A 209 -11.23 6.60 -15.68
CA ALA A 209 -10.39 7.52 -16.46
C ALA A 209 -11.01 7.83 -17.84
N ALA A 210 -11.55 6.83 -18.52
CA ALA A 210 -12.24 7.01 -19.78
C ALA A 210 -13.46 7.93 -19.66
N LYS A 211 -14.26 7.78 -18.58
CA LYS A 211 -15.40 8.66 -18.27
C LYS A 211 -14.98 10.09 -17.93
N MET A 212 -13.76 10.26 -17.42
CA MET A 212 -13.16 11.57 -17.12
C MET A 212 -12.49 12.24 -18.34
N GLY A 213 -12.51 11.60 -19.51
CA GLY A 213 -11.92 12.13 -20.75
C GLY A 213 -10.47 11.70 -20.99
N PHE A 214 -9.95 10.72 -20.26
CA PHE A 214 -8.57 10.23 -20.38
C PHE A 214 -8.49 8.85 -21.07
N ALA A 215 -9.45 8.49 -21.91
CA ALA A 215 -9.54 7.17 -22.54
C ALA A 215 -8.26 6.75 -23.29
N GLU A 216 -7.63 7.68 -24.02
CA GLU A 216 -6.40 7.39 -24.77
C GLU A 216 -5.20 7.07 -23.87
N ALA A 217 -5.09 7.78 -22.74
CA ALA A 217 -3.98 7.59 -21.78
C ALA A 217 -4.15 6.31 -20.94
N PHE A 218 -5.34 5.77 -20.84
CA PHE A 218 -5.70 4.59 -20.06
C PHE A 218 -6.25 3.44 -20.92
N ASN A 219 -5.79 3.32 -22.16
CA ASN A 219 -6.21 2.29 -23.09
C ASN A 219 -5.44 0.98 -22.88
N PHE A 220 -5.55 0.41 -21.69
CA PHE A 220 -4.95 -0.88 -21.37
C PHE A 220 -5.96 -2.00 -21.54
N THR A 221 -5.53 -3.12 -22.10
CA THR A 221 -6.36 -4.30 -22.39
C THR A 221 -5.96 -5.53 -21.59
N HIS A 222 -4.77 -5.55 -21.00
CA HIS A 222 -4.23 -6.67 -20.21
C HIS A 222 -3.01 -6.22 -19.40
#